data_2b8100bed652821d396ff1442cf3b151
#
_entry.id   2b8100bed652821d396ff1442cf3b151
#
_cell.length_a   1.000
_cell.length_b   1.000
_cell.length_c   1.000
_cell.angle_alpha   90.00
_cell.angle_beta   90.00
_cell.angle_gamma   90.00
#
_symmetry.space_group_name_H-M   'P 1'
#
loop_
_entity.id
_entity.type
_entity.pdbx_description
1 polymer ?
#
loop_
_entity_poly.entity_id
_entity_poly.type
_entity_poly.pdbx_seq_one_letter_code
_entity_poly.pdbx_strand_id
1 'polypeptide(L)'
;MKNKTFGVCLGLLALGLAGIGAPASHARGLLTADEAGGGSETSATSTANTSSSPTTSSASDLQQRIDALKAELADLNTQLAATKDGDSAAPAAAPQDQGAPPAASPASAPAAAAPMPLPTPSMAGPLATGIPHELPAGPFGKIEITGILSGIGLFNDDPVFHGDEGHVDISNAQIFIQKTSGWFQFYLQGGAYNVPVLGVPFAKTGPTTTGLFGPFPVGYAKLVKGNFNIEIGALPTLVGDEYTFTFENMNVERGLLWNQEQAVSRGIQLNEVYKKVTLAFSLNDNFYSDRYTTLSGSLAYAVNASNTITFVGAGNAGNTYVRTGAANTFPVTPAYQNNEQIYNLIYTFTKGPLTISPYYQYSVVKSDIAYSSFGLSPTGAHTNGGAILANYNLKHGFSLAVRPEYIKSSGSVTTNEANLLGYGPGTGAFSFTVTPTWAKDAFFLRGDVSIVHLTNFVPGSDTGFGISGIGGPGTGTNQARGVIEAGFMF
;
A
#
# COMPACT_ATOMS: atom_id res chain seq x y z
N MET A 1 -34.13 17.78 -10.96
CA MET A 1 -33.20 18.02 -9.81
C MET A 1 -31.97 17.09 -9.78
N LYS A 2 -31.55 16.45 -10.90
CA LYS A 2 -30.45 15.46 -10.91
C LYS A 2 -29.11 16.00 -11.49
N ASN A 3 -29.08 17.22 -12.02
CA ASN A 3 -27.88 17.73 -12.75
C ASN A 3 -26.99 18.69 -11.95
N LYS A 4 -27.36 19.07 -10.73
CA LYS A 4 -26.55 20.02 -9.95
C LYS A 4 -25.43 19.38 -9.13
N THR A 5 -25.57 18.11 -8.75
CA THR A 5 -24.56 17.41 -7.93
C THR A 5 -23.35 17.00 -8.78
N PHE A 6 -23.57 16.65 -10.04
CA PHE A 6 -22.49 16.23 -10.96
C PHE A 6 -21.52 17.38 -11.31
N GLY A 7 -22.05 18.60 -11.45
CA GLY A 7 -21.21 19.77 -11.73
C GLY A 7 -20.32 20.22 -10.56
N VAL A 8 -20.72 19.92 -9.33
CA VAL A 8 -19.97 20.30 -8.14
C VAL A 8 -18.78 19.36 -7.90
N CYS A 9 -18.96 18.05 -8.11
CA CYS A 9 -17.83 17.09 -7.99
C CYS A 9 -16.77 17.30 -9.07
N LEU A 10 -17.17 17.60 -10.32
CA LEU A 10 -16.23 17.86 -11.40
C LEU A 10 -15.50 19.19 -11.21
N GLY A 11 -16.18 20.21 -10.66
CA GLY A 11 -15.58 21.50 -10.35
C GLY A 11 -14.56 21.44 -9.21
N LEU A 12 -14.79 20.61 -8.20
CA LEU A 12 -13.83 20.39 -7.10
C LEU A 12 -12.59 19.65 -7.56
N LEU A 13 -12.73 18.66 -8.45
CA LEU A 13 -11.59 17.95 -9.03
C LEU A 13 -10.71 18.88 -9.88
N ALA A 14 -11.33 19.80 -10.65
CA ALA A 14 -10.61 20.75 -11.48
C ALA A 14 -9.91 21.86 -10.67
N LEU A 15 -10.45 22.25 -9.52
CA LEU A 15 -9.87 23.28 -8.64
C LEU A 15 -8.71 22.70 -7.78
N GLY A 16 -8.75 21.41 -7.43
CA GLY A 16 -7.69 20.74 -6.67
C GLY A 16 -6.40 20.50 -7.47
N LEU A 17 -6.47 20.58 -8.80
CA LEU A 17 -5.35 20.27 -9.70
C LEU A 17 -4.49 21.47 -10.09
N ALA A 18 -4.85 22.68 -9.67
CA ALA A 18 -4.11 23.88 -10.00
C ALA A 18 -3.06 24.21 -8.91
N GLY A 19 -1.98 23.54 -8.94
CA GLY A 19 -0.71 24.03 -8.49
C GLY A 19 -0.11 23.60 -7.16
N ILE A 20 0.81 22.65 -7.08
CA ILE A 20 1.80 22.44 -6.00
C ILE A 20 2.76 21.28 -6.34
N GLY A 21 3.99 21.23 -5.80
CA GLY A 21 5.02 20.31 -6.26
C GLY A 21 5.85 19.42 -5.32
N ALA A 22 6.62 18.54 -5.70
CA ALA A 22 7.17 17.21 -5.60
C ALA A 22 8.50 16.93 -4.85
N PRO A 23 9.23 15.88 -5.01
CA PRO A 23 9.33 14.53 -4.45
C PRO A 23 10.67 14.16 -3.80
N ALA A 24 10.90 12.97 -3.38
CA ALA A 24 12.04 12.07 -3.55
C ALA A 24 12.05 10.89 -2.57
N SER A 25 12.60 9.78 -3.04
CA SER A 25 12.74 8.43 -2.52
C SER A 25 12.72 8.20 -0.99
N HIS A 26 11.78 7.40 -0.53
CA HIS A 26 11.64 6.96 0.87
C HIS A 26 12.70 5.98 1.35
N ALA A 27 13.31 5.22 0.48
CA ALA A 27 14.19 4.12 0.87
C ALA A 27 15.56 4.55 1.41
N ARG A 28 15.94 5.80 1.23
CA ARG A 28 17.30 6.26 1.58
C ARG A 28 17.49 6.69 3.03
N GLY A 29 16.43 7.06 3.73
CA GLY A 29 16.51 7.45 5.14
C GLY A 29 16.75 6.29 6.12
N LEU A 30 16.61 5.04 5.67
CA LEU A 30 16.72 3.85 6.51
C LEU A 30 18.13 3.47 6.94
N LEU A 31 19.17 3.98 6.28
CA LEU A 31 20.52 3.46 6.43
C LEU A 31 21.50 4.31 7.26
N THR A 32 21.10 5.48 7.75
CA THR A 32 22.05 6.39 8.42
C THR A 32 22.01 6.38 9.95
N ALA A 33 21.24 5.49 10.58
CA ALA A 33 21.01 5.55 12.04
C ALA A 33 21.88 4.59 12.88
N ASP A 34 22.76 3.76 12.32
CA ASP A 34 23.36 2.66 13.08
C ASP A 34 24.90 2.67 13.25
N GLU A 35 25.59 3.76 12.93
CA GLU A 35 27.02 3.87 13.27
C GLU A 35 27.42 5.24 13.85
N ALA A 36 27.13 5.45 15.12
CA ALA A 36 27.88 6.38 15.98
C ALA A 36 27.70 6.02 17.47
N GLY A 37 28.29 4.93 17.87
CA GLY A 37 28.48 4.52 19.25
C GLY A 37 29.94 4.58 19.64
N GLY A 38 30.40 5.66 20.22
CA GLY A 38 31.76 5.83 20.73
C GLY A 38 31.79 6.78 21.91
N GLY A 39 31.81 6.24 23.08
CA GLY A 39 32.09 6.60 24.43
C GLY A 39 32.39 8.04 24.83
N SER A 40 31.76 8.45 25.92
CA SER A 40 32.48 9.12 27.04
C SER A 40 31.58 9.12 28.27
N GLU A 41 32.11 8.51 29.34
CA GLU A 41 31.57 8.59 30.70
C GLU A 41 31.75 10.00 31.26
N THR A 42 30.71 10.55 31.86
CA THR A 42 30.88 11.47 33.02
C THR A 42 29.68 11.37 33.95
N SER A 43 29.99 11.08 35.18
CA SER A 43 29.14 11.00 36.35
C SER A 43 28.50 12.35 36.73
N ALA A 44 27.23 12.35 37.14
CA ALA A 44 26.71 13.30 38.11
C ALA A 44 25.46 12.75 38.81
N THR A 45 25.57 12.65 40.04
CA THR A 45 24.80 12.50 41.27
C THR A 45 23.30 12.84 41.24
N SER A 46 22.52 11.88 41.73
CA SER A 46 21.42 11.90 42.72
C SER A 46 20.55 13.13 42.90
N THR A 47 19.24 12.93 42.69
CA THR A 47 18.22 13.31 43.71
C THR A 47 17.00 12.38 43.57
N ALA A 48 16.60 11.81 44.68
CA ALA A 48 15.45 10.93 44.85
C ALA A 48 14.13 11.70 44.76
N ASN A 49 13.16 11.13 44.07
CA ASN A 49 11.77 11.46 44.33
C ASN A 49 10.92 10.16 44.25
N THR A 50 10.18 9.95 45.30
CA THR A 50 9.30 8.85 45.63
C THR A 50 8.23 8.62 44.60
N SER A 51 8.21 7.44 43.98
CA SER A 51 7.09 6.95 43.18
C SER A 51 6.38 5.84 43.94
N SER A 52 5.06 5.99 44.05
CA SER A 52 4.12 5.00 44.55
C SER A 52 4.20 3.70 43.76
N SER A 53 4.41 2.60 44.45
CA SER A 53 4.44 1.24 43.94
C SER A 53 3.06 0.82 43.39
N PRO A 54 2.98 0.07 42.28
CA PRO A 54 1.75 -0.60 41.89
C PRO A 54 1.48 -1.76 42.84
N THR A 55 0.25 -1.82 43.31
CA THR A 55 -0.27 -2.86 44.20
C THR A 55 -0.14 -4.23 43.52
N THR A 56 0.74 -5.07 44.02
CA THR A 56 0.83 -6.50 43.68
C THR A 56 -0.45 -7.18 44.13
N SER A 57 -1.33 -7.55 43.20
CA SER A 57 -2.44 -8.45 43.50
C SER A 57 -1.90 -9.76 44.08
N SER A 58 -2.38 -10.16 45.23
CA SER A 58 -1.90 -11.36 45.89
C SER A 58 -2.25 -12.62 45.08
N ALA A 59 -1.46 -13.67 45.17
CA ALA A 59 -1.75 -14.94 44.48
C ALA A 59 -3.15 -15.47 44.81
N SER A 60 -3.67 -15.16 46.01
CA SER A 60 -5.03 -15.48 46.42
C SER A 60 -6.11 -14.76 45.62
N ASP A 61 -5.89 -13.47 45.25
CA ASP A 61 -6.85 -12.72 44.46
C ASP A 61 -6.89 -13.23 43.02
N LEU A 62 -5.74 -13.62 42.48
CA LEU A 62 -5.67 -14.25 41.17
C LEU A 62 -6.37 -15.59 41.15
N GLN A 63 -6.20 -16.39 42.18
CA GLN A 63 -6.85 -17.71 42.32
C GLN A 63 -8.38 -17.55 42.42
N GLN A 64 -8.88 -16.61 43.23
CA GLN A 64 -10.32 -16.32 43.29
C GLN A 64 -10.91 -15.91 41.96
N ARG A 65 -10.19 -15.08 41.18
CA ARG A 65 -10.64 -14.66 39.82
C ARG A 65 -10.64 -15.84 38.85
N ILE A 66 -9.67 -16.74 38.94
CA ILE A 66 -9.64 -17.98 38.14
C ILE A 66 -10.83 -18.87 38.44
N ASP A 67 -11.14 -19.05 39.71
CA ASP A 67 -12.25 -19.92 40.13
C ASP A 67 -13.62 -19.30 39.78
N ALA A 68 -13.76 -18.00 39.84
CA ALA A 68 -14.95 -17.27 39.35
C ALA A 68 -15.15 -17.43 37.84
N LEU A 69 -14.08 -17.29 37.04
CA LEU A 69 -14.12 -17.48 35.59
C LEU A 69 -14.45 -18.95 35.19
N LYS A 70 -13.97 -19.91 35.94
CA LYS A 70 -14.33 -21.35 35.74
C LYS A 70 -15.80 -21.61 36.00
N ALA A 71 -16.40 -20.98 37.00
CA ALA A 71 -17.83 -21.09 37.30
C ALA A 71 -18.68 -20.48 36.18
N GLU A 72 -18.30 -19.31 35.69
CA GLU A 72 -18.98 -18.66 34.59
C GLU A 72 -18.90 -19.47 33.27
N LEU A 73 -17.74 -20.08 33.00
CA LEU A 73 -17.57 -20.98 31.85
C LEU A 73 -18.45 -22.23 31.95
N ALA A 74 -18.63 -22.81 33.16
CA ALA A 74 -19.49 -23.94 33.37
C ALA A 74 -20.98 -23.59 33.13
N ASP A 75 -21.40 -22.40 33.55
CA ASP A 75 -22.77 -21.89 33.32
C ASP A 75 -23.05 -21.65 31.85
N LEU A 76 -22.13 -21.03 31.14
CA LEU A 76 -22.22 -20.82 29.69
C LEU A 76 -22.27 -22.15 28.91
N ASN A 77 -21.52 -23.15 29.28
CA ASN A 77 -21.60 -24.48 28.67
C ASN A 77 -22.95 -25.15 28.91
N THR A 78 -23.55 -24.94 30.06
CA THR A 78 -24.91 -25.47 30.40
C THR A 78 -25.98 -24.78 29.56
N GLN A 79 -25.87 -23.47 29.37
CA GLN A 79 -26.78 -22.70 28.49
C GLN A 79 -26.62 -23.11 27.03
N LEU A 80 -25.40 -23.38 26.55
CA LEU A 80 -25.14 -23.87 25.20
C LEU A 80 -25.71 -25.27 24.95
N ALA A 81 -25.67 -26.17 25.97
CA ALA A 81 -26.30 -27.47 25.88
C ALA A 81 -27.83 -27.38 25.81
N ALA A 82 -28.43 -26.50 26.59
CA ALA A 82 -29.89 -26.27 26.59
C ALA A 82 -30.42 -25.69 25.27
N THR A 83 -29.61 -24.91 24.55
CA THR A 83 -29.96 -24.38 23.22
C THR A 83 -29.84 -25.41 22.10
N LYS A 84 -29.03 -26.46 22.28
CA LYS A 84 -28.89 -27.56 21.29
C LYS A 84 -30.04 -28.56 21.30
N ASP A 85 -30.73 -28.72 22.40
CA ASP A 85 -31.85 -29.69 22.53
C ASP A 85 -33.21 -29.13 22.09
N GLY A 86 -33.28 -27.91 21.62
CA GLY A 86 -34.53 -27.19 21.26
C GLY A 86 -34.98 -27.31 19.80
N ASP A 87 -34.25 -27.94 18.90
CA ASP A 87 -34.57 -27.95 17.47
C ASP A 87 -34.62 -29.35 16.87
N SER A 88 -35.66 -30.09 17.27
CA SER A 88 -36.03 -31.35 16.60
C SER A 88 -37.53 -31.60 16.70
N ALA A 89 -38.32 -31.01 15.82
CA ALA A 89 -39.68 -31.46 15.54
C ALA A 89 -39.97 -31.30 14.03
N ALA A 90 -40.01 -32.42 13.32
CA ALA A 90 -40.47 -32.52 11.96
C ALA A 90 -42.03 -32.54 11.91
N PRO A 91 -42.70 -31.86 10.98
CA PRO A 91 -44.12 -32.08 10.69
C PRO A 91 -44.30 -33.11 9.57
N ALA A 92 -45.34 -33.91 9.78
CA ALA A 92 -45.80 -35.04 8.98
C ALA A 92 -46.36 -34.66 7.59
N ALA A 93 -46.30 -35.63 6.70
CA ALA A 93 -46.83 -35.63 5.34
C ALA A 93 -48.38 -35.65 5.31
N ALA A 94 -48.99 -35.00 4.31
CA ALA A 94 -50.35 -35.24 3.81
C ALA A 94 -50.52 -34.70 2.36
N PRO A 95 -51.58 -35.04 1.59
CA PRO A 95 -51.43 -36.02 0.51
C PRO A 95 -51.47 -35.41 -0.90
N GLN A 96 -51.13 -36.25 -1.89
CA GLN A 96 -51.10 -35.93 -3.33
C GLN A 96 -52.53 -35.60 -3.85
N ASP A 97 -52.62 -34.59 -4.71
CA ASP A 97 -53.68 -34.44 -5.70
C ASP A 97 -53.12 -34.18 -7.11
N GLN A 98 -53.79 -34.73 -8.11
CA GLN A 98 -53.31 -34.85 -9.48
C GLN A 98 -53.75 -33.67 -10.34
N GLY A 99 -52.87 -33.22 -11.21
CA GLY A 99 -53.24 -32.85 -12.57
C GLY A 99 -53.42 -31.36 -12.87
N ALA A 100 -52.31 -30.72 -13.35
CA ALA A 100 -52.39 -29.61 -14.32
C ALA A 100 -51.13 -29.62 -15.22
N PRO A 101 -51.18 -29.14 -16.49
CA PRO A 101 -50.11 -29.24 -17.44
C PRO A 101 -48.90 -28.37 -17.07
N PRO A 102 -47.67 -28.67 -17.54
CA PRO A 102 -46.47 -28.02 -17.07
C PRO A 102 -46.45 -26.57 -17.51
N ALA A 103 -46.54 -25.68 -16.53
CA ALA A 103 -46.15 -24.29 -16.67
C ALA A 103 -44.63 -24.23 -16.85
N ALA A 104 -44.17 -23.40 -17.79
CA ALA A 104 -42.75 -23.14 -18.06
C ALA A 104 -42.04 -22.87 -16.75
N SER A 105 -40.96 -23.64 -16.50
CA SER A 105 -40.08 -23.44 -15.36
C SER A 105 -39.61 -21.98 -15.31
N PRO A 106 -39.74 -21.27 -14.19
CA PRO A 106 -39.09 -19.99 -14.03
C PRO A 106 -37.59 -20.22 -14.18
N ALA A 107 -36.95 -19.39 -14.99
CA ALA A 107 -35.53 -19.39 -15.14
C ALA A 107 -34.89 -19.43 -13.73
N SER A 108 -34.10 -20.44 -13.45
CA SER A 108 -33.38 -20.57 -12.19
C SER A 108 -32.63 -19.27 -11.92
N ALA A 109 -32.91 -18.69 -10.75
CA ALA A 109 -32.10 -17.56 -10.27
C ALA A 109 -30.63 -17.92 -10.45
N PRO A 110 -29.78 -16.98 -10.89
CA PRO A 110 -28.34 -17.26 -11.03
C PRO A 110 -27.88 -17.87 -9.72
N ALA A 111 -27.25 -19.04 -9.79
CA ALA A 111 -26.63 -19.67 -8.63
C ALA A 111 -25.77 -18.59 -7.96
N ALA A 112 -25.94 -18.41 -6.64
CA ALA A 112 -25.11 -17.50 -5.89
C ALA A 112 -23.67 -17.81 -6.24
N ALA A 113 -22.93 -16.82 -6.77
CA ALA A 113 -21.55 -16.98 -7.14
C ALA A 113 -20.83 -17.56 -5.91
N ALA A 114 -20.00 -18.59 -6.11
CA ALA A 114 -19.18 -19.14 -5.05
C ALA A 114 -18.44 -17.96 -4.38
N PRO A 115 -18.27 -17.96 -3.05
CA PRO A 115 -17.59 -16.89 -2.37
C PRO A 115 -16.19 -16.75 -2.98
N MET A 116 -15.96 -15.62 -3.65
CA MET A 116 -14.65 -15.30 -4.19
C MET A 116 -13.75 -14.84 -3.05
N PRO A 117 -12.45 -15.13 -3.12
CA PRO A 117 -11.49 -14.54 -2.20
C PRO A 117 -11.70 -13.04 -2.15
N LEU A 118 -11.76 -12.48 -0.93
CA LEU A 118 -11.88 -11.03 -0.78
C LEU A 118 -10.53 -10.40 -1.10
N PRO A 119 -10.41 -9.58 -2.13
CA PRO A 119 -9.17 -8.87 -2.39
C PRO A 119 -8.88 -7.92 -1.24
N THR A 120 -7.60 -7.71 -0.94
CA THR A 120 -7.19 -6.51 -0.22
C THR A 120 -7.59 -5.28 -1.06
N PRO A 121 -7.74 -4.08 -0.48
CA PRO A 121 -8.17 -2.90 -1.23
C PRO A 121 -7.31 -2.54 -2.45
N SER A 122 -6.12 -3.12 -2.57
CA SER A 122 -5.06 -2.71 -3.47
C SER A 122 -4.40 -3.91 -4.18
N MET A 123 -5.13 -4.83 -4.79
CA MET A 123 -4.51 -5.97 -5.49
C MET A 123 -4.59 -5.83 -7.01
N ALA A 124 -3.43 -5.76 -7.67
CA ALA A 124 -3.29 -5.78 -9.13
C ALA A 124 -2.50 -6.99 -9.63
N GLY A 125 -1.85 -7.75 -8.75
CA GLY A 125 -1.00 -8.88 -9.09
C GLY A 125 -1.75 -10.19 -9.36
N PRO A 126 -1.02 -11.25 -9.72
CA PRO A 126 -1.57 -12.59 -10.00
C PRO A 126 -1.93 -13.37 -8.73
N LEU A 127 -1.57 -12.89 -7.55
CA LEU A 127 -1.90 -13.53 -6.29
C LEU A 127 -3.33 -13.18 -5.86
N ALA A 128 -3.95 -14.06 -5.08
CA ALA A 128 -5.26 -13.84 -4.48
C ALA A 128 -5.23 -14.32 -3.03
N THR A 129 -5.94 -13.63 -2.16
CA THR A 129 -6.15 -14.10 -0.79
C THR A 129 -6.88 -15.43 -0.79
N GLY A 130 -6.66 -16.24 0.25
CA GLY A 130 -7.42 -17.46 0.48
C GLY A 130 -8.93 -17.18 0.71
N ILE A 131 -9.69 -18.25 0.86
CA ILE A 131 -11.09 -18.14 1.32
C ILE A 131 -11.06 -17.60 2.75
N PRO A 132 -11.74 -16.48 3.04
CA PRO A 132 -11.65 -15.87 4.36
C PRO A 132 -12.28 -16.75 5.45
N HIS A 133 -11.64 -16.75 6.61
CA HIS A 133 -12.23 -17.30 7.83
C HIS A 133 -13.28 -16.34 8.34
N GLU A 134 -14.55 -16.77 8.29
CA GLU A 134 -15.67 -15.96 8.76
C GLU A 134 -15.86 -16.16 10.29
N LEU A 135 -15.93 -15.06 11.01
CA LEU A 135 -16.29 -15.03 12.44
C LEU A 135 -17.62 -14.28 12.62
N PRO A 136 -18.59 -14.88 13.34
CA PRO A 136 -19.81 -14.18 13.71
C PRO A 136 -19.50 -13.09 14.74
N ALA A 137 -19.90 -11.86 14.45
CA ALA A 137 -19.65 -10.68 15.28
C ALA A 137 -20.94 -10.09 15.87
N GLY A 138 -21.91 -10.92 16.20
CA GLY A 138 -23.18 -10.52 16.80
C GLY A 138 -23.92 -9.48 15.94
N PRO A 139 -24.29 -8.31 16.50
CA PRO A 139 -25.04 -7.29 15.76
C PRO A 139 -24.25 -6.67 14.58
N PHE A 140 -22.95 -6.86 14.53
CA PHE A 140 -22.09 -6.42 13.42
C PHE A 140 -22.10 -7.38 12.22
N GLY A 141 -22.73 -8.56 12.34
CA GLY A 141 -22.78 -9.57 11.29
C GLY A 141 -21.53 -10.43 11.24
N LYS A 142 -20.91 -10.59 10.06
CA LYS A 142 -19.70 -11.38 9.85
C LYS A 142 -18.46 -10.50 9.75
N ILE A 143 -17.37 -10.95 10.34
CA ILE A 143 -16.02 -10.42 10.15
C ILE A 143 -15.21 -11.49 9.42
N GLU A 144 -14.41 -11.07 8.46
CA GLU A 144 -13.63 -11.92 7.58
C GLU A 144 -12.14 -11.73 7.90
N ILE A 145 -11.43 -12.83 8.08
CA ILE A 145 -10.00 -12.84 8.39
C ILE A 145 -9.26 -13.59 7.30
N THR A 146 -8.24 -12.97 6.76
CA THR A 146 -7.25 -13.57 5.85
C THR A 146 -5.85 -13.14 6.27
N GLY A 147 -4.82 -13.66 5.64
CA GLY A 147 -3.46 -13.27 5.98
C GLY A 147 -2.44 -13.76 4.98
N ILE A 148 -1.21 -13.31 5.17
CA ILE A 148 -0.04 -13.69 4.37
C ILE A 148 1.18 -13.91 5.25
N LEU A 149 1.94 -14.95 4.95
CA LEU A 149 3.30 -15.14 5.44
C LEU A 149 4.21 -15.46 4.27
N SER A 150 5.24 -14.63 4.05
CA SER A 150 6.22 -14.83 2.98
C SER A 150 7.62 -14.38 3.38
N GLY A 151 8.62 -15.02 2.79
CA GLY A 151 10.02 -14.68 2.88
C GLY A 151 10.57 -14.24 1.53
N ILE A 152 11.61 -13.42 1.56
CA ILE A 152 12.28 -12.86 0.39
C ILE A 152 13.78 -13.10 0.46
N GLY A 153 14.37 -13.47 -0.68
CA GLY A 153 15.81 -13.45 -0.93
C GLY A 153 16.11 -12.48 -2.06
N LEU A 154 17.08 -11.60 -1.90
CA LEU A 154 17.47 -10.59 -2.89
C LEU A 154 18.96 -10.60 -3.10
N PHE A 155 19.40 -10.47 -4.35
CA PHE A 155 20.80 -10.33 -4.74
C PHE A 155 20.95 -9.17 -5.74
N ASN A 156 21.98 -8.33 -5.54
CA ASN A 156 22.39 -7.23 -6.43
C ASN A 156 23.81 -7.47 -6.90
N ASP A 157 24.10 -7.27 -8.18
CA ASP A 157 25.47 -7.28 -8.69
C ASP A 157 26.22 -5.97 -8.34
N ASP A 158 25.54 -4.84 -8.43
CA ASP A 158 26.06 -3.52 -8.11
C ASP A 158 25.09 -2.81 -7.16
N PRO A 159 25.19 -3.02 -5.85
CA PRO A 159 24.31 -2.35 -4.89
C PRO A 159 24.50 -0.84 -4.96
N VAL A 160 23.42 -0.09 -4.71
CA VAL A 160 23.53 1.35 -4.50
C VAL A 160 24.42 1.61 -3.27
N PHE A 161 24.99 2.81 -3.19
CA PHE A 161 25.88 3.22 -2.11
C PHE A 161 25.32 2.84 -0.73
N HIS A 162 26.13 2.23 0.14
CA HIS A 162 25.74 1.63 1.42
C HIS A 162 24.76 0.42 1.35
N GLY A 163 24.49 -0.14 0.19
CA GLY A 163 23.72 -1.38 0.07
C GLY A 163 24.63 -2.61 0.12
N ASP A 164 24.09 -3.72 0.62
CA ASP A 164 24.74 -5.04 0.56
C ASP A 164 24.35 -5.79 -0.73
N GLU A 165 25.18 -6.73 -1.16
CA GLU A 165 24.90 -7.54 -2.37
C GLU A 165 23.78 -8.55 -2.16
N GLY A 166 23.59 -9.08 -0.96
CA GLY A 166 22.64 -10.14 -0.69
C GLY A 166 21.85 -9.96 0.61
N HIS A 167 20.57 -10.26 0.54
CA HIS A 167 19.66 -10.18 1.68
C HIS A 167 18.72 -11.39 1.73
N VAL A 168 18.38 -11.83 2.93
CA VAL A 168 17.27 -12.75 3.20
C VAL A 168 16.48 -12.20 4.38
N ASP A 169 15.16 -12.06 4.20
CA ASP A 169 14.29 -11.51 5.25
C ASP A 169 12.85 -12.01 5.08
N ILE A 170 11.96 -11.62 5.98
CA ILE A 170 10.50 -11.74 5.81
C ILE A 170 10.05 -10.66 4.82
N SER A 171 9.26 -11.01 3.79
CA SER A 171 8.61 -10.00 2.95
C SER A 171 7.27 -9.56 3.53
N ASN A 172 6.49 -10.49 4.05
CA ASN A 172 5.21 -10.21 4.69
C ASN A 172 4.95 -11.20 5.83
N ALA A 173 4.43 -10.71 6.95
CA ALA A 173 3.80 -11.47 8.02
C ALA A 173 2.61 -10.64 8.50
N GLN A 174 1.50 -10.66 7.76
CA GLN A 174 0.38 -9.73 7.93
C GLN A 174 -0.96 -10.46 8.05
N ILE A 175 -1.86 -9.89 8.82
CA ILE A 175 -3.26 -10.33 8.97
C ILE A 175 -4.17 -9.21 8.47
N PHE A 176 -5.22 -9.58 7.74
CA PHE A 176 -6.26 -8.70 7.24
C PHE A 176 -7.57 -9.04 7.94
N ILE A 177 -8.18 -8.06 8.58
CA ILE A 177 -9.47 -8.20 9.27
C ILE A 177 -10.43 -7.21 8.63
N GLN A 178 -11.55 -7.70 8.11
CA GLN A 178 -12.47 -6.83 7.39
C GLN A 178 -13.93 -7.21 7.57
N LYS A 179 -14.78 -6.24 7.36
CA LYS A 179 -16.23 -6.39 7.23
C LYS A 179 -16.66 -5.70 5.95
N THR A 180 -17.18 -6.47 5.01
CA THR A 180 -17.44 -6.03 3.63
C THR A 180 -18.93 -5.78 3.35
N SER A 181 -19.81 -6.00 4.32
CA SER A 181 -21.27 -5.91 4.14
C SER A 181 -21.93 -4.90 5.06
N GLY A 182 -23.11 -4.38 4.66
CA GLY A 182 -23.90 -3.42 5.41
C GLY A 182 -23.45 -1.97 5.22
N TRP A 183 -24.10 -1.05 5.92
CA TRP A 183 -23.83 0.39 5.84
C TRP A 183 -22.54 0.82 6.52
N PHE A 184 -22.10 0.04 7.51
CA PHE A 184 -20.81 0.19 8.20
C PHE A 184 -19.92 -0.98 7.83
N GLN A 185 -18.78 -0.68 7.26
CA GLN A 185 -17.73 -1.62 6.89
C GLN A 185 -16.40 -1.14 7.46
N PHE A 186 -15.41 -1.99 7.50
CA PHE A 186 -14.04 -1.62 7.86
C PHE A 186 -13.03 -2.57 7.25
N TYR A 187 -11.80 -2.11 7.15
CA TYR A 187 -10.62 -2.88 6.81
C TYR A 187 -9.50 -2.55 7.79
N LEU A 188 -8.79 -3.56 8.25
CA LEU A 188 -7.59 -3.45 9.08
C LEU A 188 -6.54 -4.44 8.60
N GLN A 189 -5.35 -3.93 8.32
CA GLN A 189 -4.17 -4.70 7.95
C GLN A 189 -3.09 -4.45 9.00
N GLY A 190 -2.54 -5.53 9.55
CA GLY A 190 -1.53 -5.44 10.59
C GLY A 190 -0.49 -6.53 10.50
N GLY A 191 0.75 -6.20 10.86
CA GLY A 191 1.88 -7.11 10.89
C GLY A 191 3.18 -6.51 10.40
N ALA A 192 4.16 -7.37 10.12
CA ALA A 192 5.47 -7.00 9.60
C ALA A 192 5.49 -7.09 8.07
N TYR A 193 6.20 -6.18 7.43
CA TYR A 193 6.30 -6.11 5.97
C TYR A 193 7.61 -5.50 5.51
N ASN A 194 7.98 -5.82 4.27
CA ASN A 194 9.07 -5.23 3.53
C ASN A 194 8.55 -4.54 2.27
N VAL A 195 9.24 -3.51 1.81
CA VAL A 195 8.88 -2.74 0.60
C VAL A 195 10.11 -2.64 -0.30
N PRO A 196 10.48 -3.70 -1.04
CA PRO A 196 11.62 -3.66 -1.95
C PRO A 196 11.28 -2.81 -3.18
N VAL A 197 12.19 -1.90 -3.54
CA VAL A 197 12.03 -0.95 -4.65
C VAL A 197 13.30 -0.93 -5.50
N LEU A 198 13.17 -0.85 -6.82
CA LEU A 198 14.29 -0.74 -7.74
C LEU A 198 15.07 0.57 -7.55
N GLY A 199 16.35 0.52 -7.74
CA GLY A 199 17.23 1.69 -7.73
C GLY A 199 17.49 2.28 -6.34
N VAL A 200 17.05 1.62 -5.27
CA VAL A 200 17.30 2.04 -3.89
C VAL A 200 17.84 0.86 -3.06
N PRO A 201 18.52 1.11 -1.93
CA PRO A 201 18.99 0.05 -1.05
C PRO A 201 17.83 -0.79 -0.51
N PHE A 202 18.11 -2.09 -0.30
CA PHE A 202 17.15 -2.96 0.37
C PHE A 202 17.02 -2.59 1.85
N ALA A 203 15.81 -2.37 2.31
CA ALA A 203 15.50 -2.08 3.69
C ALA A 203 14.96 -3.33 4.39
N LYS A 204 15.54 -3.70 5.54
CA LYS A 204 15.13 -4.86 6.34
C LYS A 204 13.71 -4.68 6.90
N THR A 205 13.00 -5.78 7.07
CA THR A 205 11.58 -5.81 7.48
C THR A 205 11.30 -5.10 8.80
N GLY A 206 12.12 -5.33 9.82
CA GLY A 206 11.93 -4.68 11.13
C GLY A 206 11.96 -3.16 11.03
N PRO A 207 13.07 -2.53 10.57
CA PRO A 207 13.15 -1.09 10.31
C PRO A 207 12.08 -0.58 9.34
N THR A 208 11.78 -1.31 8.27
CA THR A 208 10.72 -0.93 7.31
C THR A 208 9.37 -0.83 8.01
N THR A 209 8.97 -1.88 8.74
CA THR A 209 7.68 -1.89 9.45
C THR A 209 7.57 -0.76 10.46
N THR A 210 8.60 -0.55 11.29
CA THR A 210 8.55 0.48 12.34
C THR A 210 8.77 1.89 11.81
N GLY A 211 9.52 2.02 10.74
CA GLY A 211 9.97 3.31 10.20
C GLY A 211 9.08 3.88 9.09
N LEU A 212 8.32 3.08 8.33
CA LEU A 212 7.43 3.61 7.29
C LEU A 212 6.03 3.91 7.84
N PHE A 213 5.18 2.91 7.96
CA PHE A 213 3.76 3.09 8.26
C PHE A 213 3.35 2.47 9.61
N GLY A 214 4.30 1.91 10.35
CA GLY A 214 4.04 1.19 11.60
C GLY A 214 3.45 -0.21 11.38
N PRO A 215 3.13 -0.93 12.47
CA PRO A 215 2.61 -2.29 12.40
C PRO A 215 1.15 -2.37 11.89
N PHE A 216 0.46 -1.25 11.71
CA PHE A 216 -0.89 -1.16 11.14
C PHE A 216 -0.88 -0.20 9.94
N PRO A 217 -0.30 -0.61 8.81
CA PRO A 217 -0.06 0.28 7.68
C PRO A 217 -1.36 0.76 7.02
N VAL A 218 -2.39 -0.07 6.98
CA VAL A 218 -3.70 0.26 6.42
C VAL A 218 -4.79 -0.08 7.44
N GLY A 219 -5.71 0.86 7.65
CA GLY A 219 -6.84 0.63 8.53
C GLY A 219 -7.83 1.78 8.48
N TYR A 220 -9.08 1.49 8.08
CA TYR A 220 -10.10 2.52 7.94
C TYR A 220 -11.50 1.99 8.23
N ALA A 221 -12.35 2.88 8.71
CA ALA A 221 -13.80 2.71 8.74
C ALA A 221 -14.39 3.19 7.42
N LYS A 222 -15.45 2.51 6.96
CA LYS A 222 -16.13 2.80 5.70
C LYS A 222 -17.65 2.87 5.92
N LEU A 223 -18.24 4.01 5.57
CA LEU A 223 -19.67 4.25 5.62
C LEU A 223 -20.24 4.18 4.20
N VAL A 224 -21.17 3.28 3.95
CA VAL A 224 -21.69 2.97 2.61
C VAL A 224 -23.16 3.35 2.49
N LYS A 225 -23.50 4.05 1.40
CA LYS A 225 -24.88 4.37 1.01
C LYS A 225 -25.06 4.27 -0.50
N GLY A 226 -25.60 3.15 -0.96
CA GLY A 226 -25.71 2.88 -2.40
C GLY A 226 -24.35 2.80 -3.07
N ASN A 227 -24.14 3.62 -4.08
CA ASN A 227 -22.87 3.70 -4.83
C ASN A 227 -21.84 4.67 -4.22
N PHE A 228 -22.22 5.37 -3.16
CA PHE A 228 -21.37 6.33 -2.46
C PHE A 228 -20.84 5.71 -1.17
N ASN A 229 -19.59 5.99 -0.86
CA ASN A 229 -19.02 5.67 0.44
C ASN A 229 -18.01 6.73 0.92
N ILE A 230 -17.80 6.75 2.23
CA ILE A 230 -16.79 7.56 2.93
C ILE A 230 -15.87 6.60 3.66
N GLU A 231 -14.57 6.77 3.49
CA GLU A 231 -13.53 6.03 4.19
C GLU A 231 -12.73 7.00 5.07
N ILE A 232 -12.42 6.58 6.32
CA ILE A 232 -11.72 7.41 7.31
C ILE A 232 -10.68 6.55 8.01
N GLY A 233 -9.41 6.93 7.92
CA GLY A 233 -8.30 6.22 8.57
C GLY A 233 -7.00 6.29 7.79
N ALA A 234 -6.17 5.24 7.91
CA ALA A 234 -5.00 5.02 7.07
C ALA A 234 -5.45 4.31 5.78
N LEU A 235 -5.37 5.03 4.68
CA LEU A 235 -5.94 4.67 3.38
C LEU A 235 -4.86 4.27 2.39
N PRO A 236 -5.07 3.27 1.53
CA PRO A 236 -4.18 3.02 0.41
C PRO A 236 -4.19 4.20 -0.57
N THR A 237 -3.12 4.31 -1.33
CA THR A 237 -2.96 5.40 -2.30
C THR A 237 -3.99 5.35 -3.42
N LEU A 238 -4.29 6.53 -3.99
CA LEU A 238 -4.93 6.66 -5.30
C LEU A 238 -3.91 6.85 -6.44
N VAL A 239 -2.63 7.09 -6.09
CA VAL A 239 -1.56 7.48 -7.02
C VAL A 239 -0.83 6.26 -7.54
N GLY A 240 -0.52 6.24 -8.83
CA GLY A 240 0.23 5.17 -9.48
C GLY A 240 -0.59 3.95 -9.87
N ASP A 241 0.11 2.96 -10.40
CA ASP A 241 -0.45 1.66 -10.82
C ASP A 241 0.25 0.48 -10.08
N GLU A 242 1.11 0.79 -9.12
CA GLU A 242 1.75 -0.14 -8.20
C GLU A 242 1.37 0.17 -6.76
N TYR A 243 1.25 -0.89 -5.95
CA TYR A 243 0.82 -0.79 -4.55
C TYR A 243 1.96 -1.05 -3.57
N THR A 244 1.69 -0.86 -2.27
CA THR A 244 2.72 -0.83 -1.26
C THR A 244 3.39 -2.18 -1.01
N PHE A 245 2.63 -3.27 -0.94
CA PHE A 245 3.15 -4.56 -0.50
C PHE A 245 3.47 -5.48 -1.68
N THR A 246 4.41 -6.39 -1.51
CA THR A 246 4.89 -7.28 -2.58
C THR A 246 3.75 -8.07 -3.23
N PHE A 247 2.88 -8.66 -2.41
CA PHE A 247 1.79 -9.53 -2.86
C PHE A 247 0.69 -8.80 -3.64
N GLU A 248 0.59 -7.49 -3.51
CA GLU A 248 -0.42 -6.67 -4.20
C GLU A 248 -0.10 -6.44 -5.68
N ASN A 249 1.15 -6.64 -6.10
CA ASN A 249 1.68 -6.22 -7.38
C ASN A 249 1.92 -7.36 -8.36
N MET A 250 2.01 -7.01 -9.65
CA MET A 250 2.41 -7.94 -10.71
C MET A 250 3.88 -8.36 -10.55
N ASN A 251 4.76 -7.44 -10.13
CA ASN A 251 6.17 -7.69 -9.84
C ASN A 251 6.41 -7.72 -8.31
N VAL A 252 7.47 -8.39 -7.85
CA VAL A 252 7.82 -8.43 -6.42
C VAL A 252 8.34 -7.08 -5.96
N GLU A 253 9.24 -6.47 -6.74
CA GLU A 253 9.77 -5.14 -6.47
C GLU A 253 8.91 -4.05 -7.12
N ARG A 254 8.75 -2.92 -6.40
CA ARG A 254 8.20 -1.68 -7.00
C ARG A 254 9.19 -1.10 -8.01
N GLY A 255 8.64 -0.42 -9.00
CA GLY A 255 9.41 0.24 -10.05
C GLY A 255 10.04 1.56 -9.64
N LEU A 256 10.73 2.18 -10.60
CA LEU A 256 11.37 3.46 -10.41
C LEU A 256 10.35 4.60 -10.23
N LEU A 257 9.20 4.54 -10.92
CA LEU A 257 8.13 5.54 -10.81
C LEU A 257 7.54 5.57 -9.40
N TRP A 258 7.37 4.40 -8.78
CA TRP A 258 6.82 4.26 -7.44
C TRP A 258 7.62 5.04 -6.38
N ASN A 259 8.93 5.29 -6.59
CA ASN A 259 9.75 6.08 -5.67
C ASN A 259 9.22 7.51 -5.45
N GLN A 260 8.35 8.00 -6.32
CA GLN A 260 7.75 9.33 -6.25
C GLN A 260 6.29 9.30 -5.77
N GLU A 261 5.72 8.12 -5.60
CA GLU A 261 4.31 7.96 -5.28
C GLU A 261 4.08 7.89 -3.77
N GLN A 262 3.00 8.48 -3.30
CA GLN A 262 2.53 8.28 -1.94
C GLN A 262 1.90 6.89 -1.84
N ALA A 263 2.37 6.04 -0.93
CA ALA A 263 1.94 4.66 -0.82
C ALA A 263 0.71 4.47 0.08
N VAL A 264 0.73 5.10 1.24
CA VAL A 264 -0.36 5.11 2.24
C VAL A 264 -0.45 6.51 2.83
N SER A 265 -1.65 6.97 3.13
CA SER A 265 -1.87 8.26 3.77
C SER A 265 -3.03 8.18 4.76
N ARG A 266 -3.01 9.02 5.80
CA ARG A 266 -4.12 9.12 6.75
C ARG A 266 -5.05 10.25 6.33
N GLY A 267 -6.36 10.01 6.38
CA GLY A 267 -7.30 11.03 5.95
C GLY A 267 -8.74 10.56 5.81
N ILE A 268 -9.47 11.31 5.00
CA ILE A 268 -10.87 11.04 4.65
C ILE A 268 -10.94 10.95 3.13
N GLN A 269 -11.58 9.90 2.63
CA GLN A 269 -11.80 9.68 1.20
C GLN A 269 -13.28 9.50 0.90
N LEU A 270 -13.74 10.12 -0.15
CA LEU A 270 -15.08 10.01 -0.71
C LEU A 270 -15.00 9.22 -2.00
N ASN A 271 -15.84 8.22 -2.16
CA ASN A 271 -15.90 7.39 -3.37
C ASN A 271 -17.33 7.37 -3.91
N GLU A 272 -17.46 7.47 -5.22
CA GLU A 272 -18.76 7.39 -5.93
C GLU A 272 -18.60 6.58 -7.21
N VAL A 273 -19.54 5.67 -7.44
CA VAL A 273 -19.66 4.94 -8.71
C VAL A 273 -20.92 5.37 -9.43
N TYR A 274 -20.77 6.00 -10.59
CA TYR A 274 -21.88 6.43 -11.41
C TYR A 274 -21.75 5.85 -12.82
N LYS A 275 -22.56 4.82 -13.12
CA LYS A 275 -22.53 4.09 -14.40
C LYS A 275 -21.13 3.53 -14.71
N LYS A 276 -20.47 4.11 -15.70
CA LYS A 276 -19.11 3.74 -16.16
C LYS A 276 -17.99 4.59 -15.52
N VAL A 277 -18.34 5.49 -14.63
CA VAL A 277 -17.40 6.40 -14.00
C VAL A 277 -17.25 6.02 -12.53
N THR A 278 -16.01 5.86 -12.08
CA THR A 278 -15.66 5.75 -10.66
C THR A 278 -14.85 7.00 -10.29
N LEU A 279 -15.27 7.64 -9.22
CA LEU A 279 -14.63 8.83 -8.68
C LEU A 279 -14.15 8.55 -7.27
N ALA A 280 -12.93 8.99 -6.96
CA ALA A 280 -12.45 9.08 -5.60
C ALA A 280 -11.86 10.48 -5.36
N PHE A 281 -12.03 10.99 -4.13
CA PHE A 281 -11.45 12.25 -3.69
C PHE A 281 -11.05 12.10 -2.22
N SER A 282 -9.81 12.44 -1.90
CA SER A 282 -9.23 12.32 -0.57
C SER A 282 -8.61 13.63 -0.10
N LEU A 283 -8.87 13.96 1.17
CA LEU A 283 -8.10 14.93 1.94
C LEU A 283 -7.25 14.13 2.93
N ASN A 284 -5.92 14.26 2.83
CA ASN A 284 -5.02 13.40 3.58
C ASN A 284 -3.73 14.12 4.00
N ASP A 285 -2.91 13.43 4.77
CA ASP A 285 -1.64 13.92 5.28
C ASP A 285 -0.44 13.57 4.37
N ASN A 286 -0.70 13.08 3.17
CA ASN A 286 0.35 12.63 2.28
C ASN A 286 1.29 11.65 3.01
N PHE A 287 2.55 11.62 2.76
CA PHE A 287 3.59 10.75 3.33
C PHE A 287 3.66 10.73 4.89
N TYR A 288 2.54 10.61 5.60
CA TYR A 288 2.47 10.64 7.08
C TYR A 288 3.02 11.93 7.69
N SER A 289 2.81 13.05 7.00
CA SER A 289 3.32 14.36 7.45
C SER A 289 2.58 14.96 8.66
N ASP A 290 1.48 14.36 9.10
CA ASP A 290 0.52 14.92 10.10
C ASP A 290 -0.06 16.29 9.67
N ARG A 291 0.04 16.62 8.37
CA ARG A 291 -0.53 17.85 7.79
C ARG A 291 -1.59 17.49 6.76
N TYR A 292 -2.85 17.56 7.15
CA TYR A 292 -4.01 17.20 6.33
C TYR A 292 -4.31 18.30 5.30
N THR A 293 -3.38 18.57 4.42
CA THR A 293 -3.45 19.59 3.39
C THR A 293 -3.30 19.04 1.97
N THR A 294 -3.06 17.75 1.84
CA THR A 294 -2.94 17.11 0.53
C THR A 294 -4.32 16.68 0.00
N LEU A 295 -4.60 17.08 -1.21
CA LEU A 295 -5.75 16.64 -1.98
C LEU A 295 -5.30 15.58 -2.98
N SER A 296 -5.97 14.44 -3.01
CA SER A 296 -5.77 13.40 -4.00
C SER A 296 -7.11 13.06 -4.66
N GLY A 297 -7.09 12.70 -5.93
CA GLY A 297 -8.31 12.31 -6.61
C GLY A 297 -8.03 11.42 -7.80
N SER A 298 -8.99 10.54 -8.09
CA SER A 298 -8.98 9.70 -9.29
C SER A 298 -10.32 9.74 -10.00
N LEU A 299 -10.26 9.64 -11.33
CA LEU A 299 -11.40 9.48 -12.21
C LEU A 299 -11.12 8.30 -13.14
N ALA A 300 -11.82 7.19 -12.95
CA ALA A 300 -11.75 6.03 -13.81
C ALA A 300 -12.99 5.95 -14.71
N TYR A 301 -12.79 5.73 -16.01
CA TYR A 301 -13.84 5.54 -16.99
C TYR A 301 -13.74 4.17 -17.64
N ALA A 302 -14.70 3.29 -17.35
CA ALA A 302 -14.83 1.99 -17.99
C ALA A 302 -15.39 2.17 -19.42
N VAL A 303 -14.52 2.21 -20.42
CA VAL A 303 -14.88 2.31 -21.83
C VAL A 303 -15.78 1.13 -22.22
N ASN A 304 -15.35 -0.06 -21.83
CA ASN A 304 -16.11 -1.31 -21.91
C ASN A 304 -15.59 -2.30 -20.84
N ALA A 305 -16.06 -3.56 -20.87
CA ALA A 305 -15.69 -4.58 -19.88
C ALA A 305 -14.19 -4.94 -19.83
N SER A 306 -13.42 -4.59 -20.86
CA SER A 306 -11.99 -4.92 -20.98
C SER A 306 -11.09 -3.68 -20.91
N ASN A 307 -11.62 -2.48 -20.95
CA ASN A 307 -10.83 -1.26 -21.16
C ASN A 307 -11.26 -0.18 -20.17
N THR A 308 -10.32 0.31 -19.37
CA THR A 308 -10.50 1.41 -18.43
C THR A 308 -9.42 2.47 -18.65
N ILE A 309 -9.80 3.72 -18.57
CA ILE A 309 -8.88 4.86 -18.55
C ILE A 309 -9.03 5.52 -17.19
N THR A 310 -7.93 5.73 -16.49
CA THR A 310 -7.90 6.37 -15.18
C THR A 310 -6.99 7.60 -15.22
N PHE A 311 -7.48 8.71 -14.75
CA PHE A 311 -6.70 9.89 -14.45
C PHE A 311 -6.59 10.04 -12.94
N VAL A 312 -5.38 10.31 -12.45
CA VAL A 312 -5.09 10.55 -11.03
C VAL A 312 -4.34 11.86 -10.88
N GLY A 313 -4.64 12.57 -9.83
CA GLY A 313 -3.86 13.74 -9.43
C GLY A 313 -3.79 13.86 -7.92
N ALA A 314 -2.63 14.22 -7.41
CA ALA A 314 -2.44 14.54 -6.01
C ALA A 314 -1.52 15.74 -5.83
N GLY A 315 -1.72 16.49 -4.74
CA GLY A 315 -0.85 17.62 -4.43
C GLY A 315 -1.24 18.33 -3.14
N ASN A 316 -0.27 19.00 -2.53
CA ASN A 316 -0.47 19.77 -1.31
C ASN A 316 -1.15 21.11 -1.63
N ALA A 317 -2.30 21.38 -1.04
CA ALA A 317 -3.05 22.64 -1.20
C ALA A 317 -2.43 23.81 -0.40
N GLY A 318 -1.48 23.53 0.48
CA GLY A 318 -0.67 24.50 1.21
C GLY A 318 0.81 24.21 1.03
N ASN A 319 1.66 24.79 1.86
CA ASN A 319 3.07 24.44 1.95
C ASN A 319 3.31 23.70 3.27
N THR A 320 3.99 22.55 3.20
CA THR A 320 4.32 21.72 4.35
C THR A 320 5.83 21.50 4.39
N TYR A 321 6.49 22.12 5.38
CA TYR A 321 7.92 21.96 5.61
C TYR A 321 8.22 21.10 6.85
N VAL A 322 7.19 20.50 7.41
CA VAL A 322 7.31 19.65 8.60
C VAL A 322 7.75 18.28 8.16
N ARG A 323 8.71 17.76 8.86
CA ARG A 323 9.09 16.37 8.77
C ARG A 323 8.05 15.50 9.45
N THR A 324 7.87 14.28 8.99
CA THR A 324 6.89 13.36 9.52
C THR A 324 6.99 13.15 11.01
N GLY A 325 5.85 13.04 11.64
CA GLY A 325 5.67 12.48 12.95
C GLY A 325 6.26 13.33 14.08
N ALA A 326 6.00 12.90 15.30
CA ALA A 326 6.66 13.42 16.48
C ALA A 326 8.18 13.34 16.29
N ALA A 327 8.84 14.43 16.64
CA ALA A 327 10.26 14.67 16.46
C ALA A 327 11.11 13.39 16.45
N ASN A 328 11.78 13.16 15.35
CA ASN A 328 12.74 12.09 15.14
C ASN A 328 12.19 10.69 14.89
N THR A 329 10.91 10.50 14.58
CA THR A 329 10.47 9.21 14.06
C THR A 329 10.80 9.11 12.57
N PHE A 330 11.40 8.02 12.23
CA PHE A 330 11.69 7.63 10.86
C PHE A 330 10.39 7.11 10.17
N PRO A 331 10.20 7.33 8.86
CA PRO A 331 11.05 8.09 7.96
C PRO A 331 10.77 9.59 8.03
N VAL A 332 11.83 10.35 7.88
CA VAL A 332 11.71 11.78 7.67
C VAL A 332 11.37 12.03 6.20
N THR A 333 10.14 12.42 5.90
CA THR A 333 9.76 12.80 4.54
C THR A 333 10.42 14.12 4.15
N PRO A 334 11.18 14.19 3.06
CA PRO A 334 11.76 15.43 2.58
C PRO A 334 10.68 16.47 2.27
N ALA A 335 11.01 17.75 2.44
CA ALA A 335 10.10 18.86 2.14
C ALA A 335 9.60 18.84 0.68
N TYR A 336 10.40 18.34 -0.24
CA TYR A 336 9.96 18.15 -1.62
C TYR A 336 8.75 17.21 -1.71
N GLN A 337 8.83 16.02 -1.13
CA GLN A 337 7.73 15.05 -1.14
C GLN A 337 6.45 15.59 -0.51
N ASN A 338 6.58 16.34 0.58
CA ASN A 338 5.42 16.95 1.23
C ASN A 338 4.74 18.03 0.38
N ASN A 339 5.43 18.59 -0.60
CA ASN A 339 4.92 19.66 -1.46
C ASN A 339 4.80 19.24 -2.93
N GLU A 340 4.67 17.96 -3.18
CA GLU A 340 4.57 17.36 -4.50
C GLU A 340 3.22 17.59 -5.19
N GLN A 341 3.28 17.81 -6.51
CA GLN A 341 2.19 17.50 -7.42
C GLN A 341 2.56 16.27 -8.23
N ILE A 342 1.68 15.31 -8.30
CA ILE A 342 1.84 14.12 -9.12
C ILE A 342 0.58 13.85 -9.91
N TYR A 343 0.74 13.47 -11.17
CA TYR A 343 -0.35 13.19 -12.09
C TYR A 343 -0.07 11.90 -12.83
N ASN A 344 -1.07 11.02 -12.90
CA ASN A 344 -0.99 9.78 -13.66
C ASN A 344 -2.10 9.74 -14.71
N LEU A 345 -1.76 9.21 -15.88
CA LEU A 345 -2.71 8.75 -16.88
C LEU A 345 -2.47 7.26 -17.10
N ILE A 346 -3.43 6.43 -16.71
CA ILE A 346 -3.34 4.98 -16.70
C ILE A 346 -4.39 4.45 -17.68
N TYR A 347 -3.99 3.52 -18.54
CA TYR A 347 -4.90 2.74 -19.35
C TYR A 347 -4.77 1.27 -18.99
N THR A 348 -5.86 0.64 -18.59
CA THR A 348 -5.85 -0.78 -18.24
C THR A 348 -6.69 -1.57 -19.25
N PHE A 349 -6.05 -2.56 -19.87
CA PHE A 349 -6.69 -3.57 -20.72
C PHE A 349 -6.64 -4.93 -20.01
N THR A 350 -7.82 -5.56 -19.84
CA THR A 350 -7.92 -6.92 -19.28
C THR A 350 -8.86 -7.74 -20.13
N LYS A 351 -8.34 -8.83 -20.74
CA LYS A 351 -9.14 -9.76 -21.52
C LYS A 351 -8.58 -11.18 -21.42
N GLY A 352 -9.40 -12.08 -20.89
CA GLY A 352 -8.99 -13.45 -20.64
C GLY A 352 -7.77 -13.52 -19.71
N PRO A 353 -6.68 -14.20 -20.10
CA PRO A 353 -5.50 -14.34 -19.26
C PRO A 353 -4.57 -13.10 -19.25
N LEU A 354 -4.82 -12.11 -20.09
CA LEU A 354 -3.94 -10.97 -20.32
C LEU A 354 -4.45 -9.72 -19.62
N THR A 355 -3.58 -9.08 -18.83
CA THR A 355 -3.73 -7.71 -18.34
C THR A 355 -2.54 -6.90 -18.80
N ILE A 356 -2.78 -5.71 -19.37
CA ILE A 356 -1.75 -4.73 -19.74
C ILE A 356 -2.19 -3.37 -19.22
N SER A 357 -1.29 -2.68 -18.53
CA SER A 357 -1.53 -1.36 -17.94
C SER A 357 -0.35 -0.42 -18.24
N PRO A 358 -0.34 0.25 -19.41
CA PRO A 358 0.57 1.36 -19.63
C PRO A 358 0.12 2.56 -18.83
N TYR A 359 1.05 3.23 -18.14
CA TYR A 359 0.78 4.49 -17.47
C TYR A 359 1.90 5.50 -17.66
N TYR A 360 1.50 6.76 -17.66
CA TYR A 360 2.36 7.93 -17.70
C TYR A 360 2.27 8.64 -16.35
N GLN A 361 3.42 9.11 -15.87
CA GLN A 361 3.54 9.89 -14.64
C GLN A 361 4.28 11.18 -14.89
N TYR A 362 3.74 12.27 -14.36
CA TYR A 362 4.38 13.56 -14.28
C TYR A 362 4.35 14.04 -12.84
N SER A 363 5.51 14.42 -12.30
CA SER A 363 5.58 15.08 -11.01
C SER A 363 6.35 16.38 -11.08
N VAL A 364 5.99 17.33 -10.21
CA VAL A 364 6.57 18.67 -10.22
C VAL A 364 6.71 19.25 -8.83
N VAL A 365 7.85 19.89 -8.58
CA VAL A 365 8.15 20.74 -7.41
C VAL A 365 8.23 22.18 -7.87
N LYS A 366 7.53 23.08 -7.19
CA LYS A 366 7.73 24.51 -7.36
C LYS A 366 8.99 24.99 -6.65
N SER A 367 9.59 26.04 -7.18
CA SER A 367 10.67 26.76 -6.49
C SER A 367 10.15 27.33 -5.17
N ASP A 368 10.88 27.11 -4.09
CA ASP A 368 10.58 27.71 -2.79
C ASP A 368 11.86 27.95 -2.00
N ILE A 369 12.09 29.22 -1.62
CA ILE A 369 13.28 29.60 -0.85
C ILE A 369 13.35 28.93 0.51
N ALA A 370 12.21 28.54 1.08
CA ALA A 370 12.13 27.84 2.37
C ALA A 370 12.83 26.48 2.36
N TYR A 371 12.99 25.84 1.20
CA TYR A 371 13.75 24.58 1.09
C TYR A 371 15.21 24.73 1.54
N SER A 372 15.81 25.90 1.38
CA SER A 372 17.18 26.18 1.84
C SER A 372 17.34 26.00 3.36
N SER A 373 16.28 26.24 4.15
CA SER A 373 16.28 26.02 5.58
C SER A 373 16.37 24.54 5.99
N PHE A 374 16.16 23.63 5.03
CA PHE A 374 16.25 22.18 5.21
C PHE A 374 17.47 21.55 4.51
N GLY A 375 18.39 22.40 4.02
CA GLY A 375 19.55 21.94 3.25
C GLY A 375 19.22 21.41 1.85
N LEU A 376 18.05 21.79 1.32
CA LEU A 376 17.57 21.39 -0.02
C LEU A 376 17.72 22.56 -1.00
N SER A 377 17.78 22.26 -2.31
CA SER A 377 17.77 23.29 -3.33
C SER A 377 16.46 24.06 -3.34
N PRO A 378 16.50 25.41 -3.37
CA PRO A 378 15.28 26.24 -3.51
C PRO A 378 14.69 26.22 -4.92
N THR A 379 15.42 25.70 -5.89
CA THR A 379 15.00 25.63 -7.29
C THR A 379 14.03 24.47 -7.49
N GLY A 380 12.91 24.71 -8.14
CA GLY A 380 11.95 23.68 -8.48
C GLY A 380 12.50 22.70 -9.52
N ALA A 381 11.80 21.58 -9.71
CA ALA A 381 12.14 20.57 -10.69
C ALA A 381 10.89 19.79 -11.11
N HIS A 382 11.01 18.96 -12.14
CA HIS A 382 9.96 18.03 -12.54
C HIS A 382 10.52 16.72 -13.07
N THR A 383 9.70 15.70 -13.06
CA THR A 383 10.01 14.41 -13.69
C THR A 383 8.92 14.03 -14.69
N ASN A 384 9.33 13.29 -15.71
CA ASN A 384 8.45 12.65 -16.67
C ASN A 384 8.82 11.18 -16.76
N GLY A 385 7.85 10.30 -16.64
CA GLY A 385 8.09 8.87 -16.70
C GLY A 385 6.90 8.10 -17.22
N GLY A 386 7.13 6.84 -17.53
CA GLY A 386 6.08 5.93 -17.91
C GLY A 386 6.53 4.49 -17.75
N ALA A 387 5.57 3.61 -17.50
CA ALA A 387 5.76 2.18 -17.41
C ALA A 387 4.67 1.44 -18.18
N ILE A 388 4.93 0.19 -18.51
CA ILE A 388 3.93 -0.76 -19.00
C ILE A 388 3.97 -1.96 -18.06
N LEU A 389 2.95 -2.09 -17.22
CA LEU A 389 2.77 -3.30 -16.45
C LEU A 389 1.98 -4.30 -17.28
N ALA A 390 2.46 -5.51 -17.44
CA ALA A 390 1.74 -6.54 -18.16
C ALA A 390 1.86 -7.87 -17.42
N ASN A 391 0.76 -8.61 -17.33
CA ASN A 391 0.71 -9.95 -16.76
C ASN A 391 -0.08 -10.89 -17.66
N TYR A 392 0.45 -12.07 -17.87
CA TYR A 392 -0.22 -13.15 -18.60
C TYR A 392 -0.37 -14.38 -17.70
N ASN A 393 -1.61 -14.73 -17.38
CA ASN A 393 -1.93 -15.92 -16.60
C ASN A 393 -1.86 -17.18 -17.50
N LEU A 394 -0.93 -18.05 -17.19
CA LEU A 394 -0.75 -19.35 -17.82
C LEU A 394 -1.65 -20.40 -17.16
N LYS A 395 -1.55 -21.65 -17.61
CA LYS A 395 -2.25 -22.77 -16.97
C LYS A 395 -1.50 -23.24 -15.72
N HIS A 396 -2.20 -24.00 -14.87
CA HIS A 396 -1.65 -24.68 -13.69
C HIS A 396 -1.03 -23.74 -12.62
N GLY A 397 -1.60 -22.55 -12.49
CA GLY A 397 -1.16 -21.56 -11.49
C GLY A 397 0.08 -20.76 -11.86
N PHE A 398 0.59 -20.89 -13.08
CA PHE A 398 1.69 -20.06 -13.55
C PHE A 398 1.19 -18.74 -14.14
N SER A 399 1.97 -17.69 -13.94
CA SER A 399 1.83 -16.42 -14.64
C SER A 399 3.21 -15.81 -14.91
N LEU A 400 3.25 -14.87 -15.84
CA LEU A 400 4.45 -14.13 -16.19
C LEU A 400 4.08 -12.65 -16.27
N ALA A 401 4.74 -11.84 -15.45
CA ALA A 401 4.64 -10.40 -15.53
C ALA A 401 5.91 -9.78 -16.10
N VAL A 402 5.76 -8.63 -16.77
CA VAL A 402 6.86 -7.81 -17.28
C VAL A 402 6.58 -6.33 -17.01
N ARG A 403 7.63 -5.55 -16.73
CA ARG A 403 7.55 -4.10 -16.54
C ARG A 403 8.77 -3.42 -17.16
N PRO A 404 8.72 -2.95 -18.41
CA PRO A 404 9.57 -1.89 -18.93
C PRO A 404 9.14 -0.53 -18.35
N GLU A 405 10.12 0.31 -18.01
CA GLU A 405 9.86 1.57 -17.35
C GLU A 405 10.97 2.58 -17.69
N TYR A 406 10.62 3.85 -17.80
CA TYR A 406 11.55 4.95 -17.98
C TYR A 406 11.10 6.18 -17.22
N ILE A 407 12.02 6.88 -16.57
CA ILE A 407 11.79 8.14 -15.89
C ILE A 407 12.97 9.08 -16.09
N LYS A 408 12.70 10.37 -16.20
CA LYS A 408 13.72 11.42 -16.35
C LYS A 408 13.39 12.64 -15.48
N SER A 409 14.41 13.14 -14.78
CA SER A 409 14.36 14.41 -14.05
C SER A 409 14.79 15.58 -14.94
N SER A 410 14.21 16.77 -14.68
CA SER A 410 14.67 18.04 -15.24
C SER A 410 16.01 18.47 -14.67
N GLY A 411 16.56 19.55 -15.22
CA GLY A 411 17.74 20.22 -14.72
C GLY A 411 19.06 19.62 -15.15
N SER A 412 20.09 20.07 -14.51
CA SER A 412 21.48 19.63 -14.66
C SER A 412 22.27 19.97 -13.40
N VAL A 413 23.49 19.46 -13.28
CA VAL A 413 24.38 19.80 -12.16
C VAL A 413 24.72 21.29 -12.06
N THR A 414 24.54 22.06 -13.15
CA THR A 414 24.80 23.50 -13.20
C THR A 414 23.59 24.36 -12.85
N THR A 415 22.37 23.83 -12.96
CA THR A 415 21.12 24.57 -12.69
C THR A 415 20.70 24.53 -11.23
N ASN A 416 21.34 23.69 -10.43
CA ASN A 416 21.00 23.50 -9.01
C ASN A 416 19.52 23.21 -8.78
N GLU A 417 18.88 22.46 -9.67
CA GLU A 417 17.50 22.03 -9.50
C GLU A 417 17.39 20.92 -8.46
N ALA A 418 16.21 20.73 -7.91
CA ALA A 418 15.94 19.66 -6.95
C ALA A 418 16.21 18.29 -7.58
N ASN A 419 16.88 17.43 -6.83
CA ASN A 419 17.13 16.05 -7.25
C ASN A 419 15.92 15.18 -6.94
N LEU A 420 15.11 14.86 -7.94
CA LEU A 420 13.86 14.14 -7.80
C LEU A 420 13.96 12.62 -7.96
N LEU A 421 15.07 12.09 -8.52
CA LEU A 421 15.28 10.66 -8.73
C LEU A 421 16.31 10.05 -7.79
N GLY A 422 17.02 10.87 -7.03
CA GLY A 422 18.11 10.42 -6.19
C GLY A 422 19.41 10.07 -6.94
N TYR A 423 19.50 10.36 -8.24
CA TYR A 423 20.67 10.13 -9.07
C TYR A 423 21.32 11.42 -9.61
N GLY A 424 20.84 12.56 -9.18
CA GLY A 424 21.27 13.89 -9.61
C GLY A 424 20.29 14.56 -10.59
N PRO A 425 20.31 15.91 -10.66
CA PRO A 425 19.47 16.66 -11.58
C PRO A 425 19.79 16.32 -13.05
N GLY A 426 18.75 16.23 -13.88
CA GLY A 426 18.88 15.91 -15.31
C GLY A 426 19.10 14.42 -15.62
N THR A 427 19.24 13.58 -14.62
CA THR A 427 19.41 12.13 -14.80
C THR A 427 18.10 11.49 -15.26
N GLY A 428 18.21 10.49 -16.14
CA GLY A 428 17.16 9.54 -16.44
C GLY A 428 17.50 8.14 -15.94
N ALA A 429 16.50 7.29 -15.83
CA ALA A 429 16.67 5.88 -15.50
C ALA A 429 15.71 5.03 -16.33
N PHE A 430 16.21 3.96 -16.90
CA PHE A 430 15.42 2.90 -17.53
C PHE A 430 15.46 1.66 -16.64
N SER A 431 14.36 0.94 -16.53
CA SER A 431 14.32 -0.39 -15.92
C SER A 431 13.55 -1.39 -16.78
N PHE A 432 13.89 -2.66 -16.59
CA PHE A 432 13.14 -3.77 -17.16
C PHE A 432 13.09 -4.90 -16.13
N THR A 433 11.90 -5.35 -15.80
CA THR A 433 11.65 -6.43 -14.82
C THR A 433 10.84 -7.54 -15.43
N VAL A 434 11.20 -8.80 -15.13
CA VAL A 434 10.44 -10.00 -15.51
C VAL A 434 10.16 -10.81 -14.25
N THR A 435 8.89 -11.19 -14.05
CA THR A 435 8.41 -11.88 -12.84
C THR A 435 7.64 -13.13 -13.19
N PRO A 436 8.27 -14.31 -13.26
CA PRO A 436 7.55 -15.57 -13.22
C PRO A 436 6.91 -15.76 -11.82
N THR A 437 5.65 -16.16 -11.80
CA THR A 437 4.91 -16.51 -10.58
C THR A 437 4.29 -17.88 -10.74
N TRP A 438 4.39 -18.71 -9.72
CA TRP A 438 3.58 -19.89 -9.53
C TRP A 438 2.77 -19.74 -8.25
N ALA A 439 1.45 -19.95 -8.35
CA ALA A 439 0.53 -19.93 -7.22
C ALA A 439 -0.43 -21.11 -7.31
N LYS A 440 -0.55 -21.87 -6.24
CA LYS A 440 -1.45 -23.01 -6.17
C LYS A 440 -1.98 -23.16 -4.74
N ASP A 441 -3.30 -23.25 -4.63
CA ASP A 441 -4.00 -23.29 -3.36
C ASP A 441 -3.61 -22.07 -2.51
N ALA A 442 -3.06 -22.26 -1.33
CA ALA A 442 -2.59 -21.18 -0.48
C ALA A 442 -1.14 -20.74 -0.79
N PHE A 443 -0.35 -21.54 -1.49
CA PHE A 443 1.09 -21.34 -1.66
C PHE A 443 1.44 -20.58 -2.93
N PHE A 444 2.53 -19.80 -2.85
CA PHE A 444 3.10 -19.13 -4.02
C PHE A 444 4.63 -19.13 -3.98
N LEU A 445 5.20 -19.04 -5.17
CA LEU A 445 6.63 -18.78 -5.43
C LEU A 445 6.73 -17.78 -6.57
N ARG A 446 7.50 -16.71 -6.36
CA ARG A 446 7.72 -15.65 -7.35
C ARG A 446 9.19 -15.34 -7.47
N GLY A 447 9.61 -14.82 -8.62
CA GLY A 447 10.96 -14.31 -8.79
C GLY A 447 10.97 -13.08 -9.67
N ASP A 448 11.74 -12.05 -9.30
CA ASP A 448 12.07 -10.94 -10.19
C ASP A 448 13.49 -11.10 -10.73
N VAL A 449 13.64 -10.81 -12.00
CA VAL A 449 14.93 -10.47 -12.60
C VAL A 449 14.78 -9.08 -13.19
N SER A 450 15.58 -8.16 -12.71
CA SER A 450 15.48 -6.75 -13.08
C SER A 450 16.84 -6.13 -13.42
N ILE A 451 16.80 -5.16 -14.32
CA ILE A 451 17.93 -4.30 -14.65
C ILE A 451 17.52 -2.84 -14.48
N VAL A 452 18.47 -2.01 -14.03
CA VAL A 452 18.35 -0.54 -14.01
C VAL A 452 19.54 0.04 -14.76
N HIS A 453 19.28 0.99 -15.65
CA HIS A 453 20.32 1.71 -16.40
C HIS A 453 20.07 3.22 -16.28
N LEU A 454 21.10 3.95 -15.80
CA LEU A 454 21.05 5.41 -15.67
C LEU A 454 21.48 6.08 -16.99
N THR A 455 20.74 7.09 -17.40
CA THR A 455 21.03 7.92 -18.58
C THR A 455 21.31 9.37 -18.15
N ASN A 456 22.21 10.05 -18.88
CA ASN A 456 22.64 11.43 -18.57
C ASN A 456 23.19 11.60 -17.14
N PHE A 457 23.69 10.52 -16.54
CA PHE A 457 24.23 10.52 -15.21
C PHE A 457 25.62 11.18 -15.20
N VAL A 458 25.86 12.06 -14.22
CA VAL A 458 27.15 12.73 -14.00
C VAL A 458 27.73 12.24 -12.66
N PRO A 459 28.80 11.44 -12.68
CA PRO A 459 29.43 10.96 -11.44
C PRO A 459 29.88 12.10 -10.54
N GLY A 460 29.66 11.95 -9.22
CA GLY A 460 30.04 12.96 -8.24
C GLY A 460 29.11 14.18 -8.17
N SER A 461 28.01 14.21 -8.92
CA SER A 461 26.97 15.23 -8.74
C SER A 461 26.38 15.12 -7.34
N ASP A 462 26.31 16.26 -6.63
CA ASP A 462 25.66 16.27 -5.32
C ASP A 462 24.17 15.99 -5.46
N THR A 463 23.73 14.95 -4.81
CA THR A 463 22.34 14.53 -4.87
C THR A 463 21.53 15.01 -3.67
N GLY A 464 22.16 15.75 -2.75
CA GLY A 464 21.57 16.12 -1.47
C GLY A 464 21.39 14.93 -0.51
N PHE A 465 21.66 13.70 -0.98
CA PHE A 465 21.60 12.46 -0.20
C PHE A 465 22.94 11.68 -0.18
N GLY A 466 23.99 12.27 -0.75
CA GLY A 466 25.33 11.67 -0.80
C GLY A 466 25.49 10.54 -1.80
N ILE A 467 24.51 10.26 -2.64
CA ILE A 467 24.53 9.15 -3.60
C ILE A 467 24.28 9.69 -5.00
N SER A 468 25.20 9.41 -5.91
CA SER A 468 25.10 9.93 -7.27
C SER A 468 24.98 8.86 -8.35
N GLY A 469 25.03 7.57 -8.02
CA GLY A 469 24.93 6.49 -9.00
C GLY A 469 24.82 5.12 -8.37
N ILE A 470 25.06 4.09 -9.15
CA ILE A 470 25.00 2.68 -8.78
C ILE A 470 26.41 2.16 -8.51
N GLY A 471 26.52 1.06 -7.76
CA GLY A 471 27.78 0.48 -7.32
C GLY A 471 28.36 1.14 -6.06
N GLY A 472 29.29 0.46 -5.40
CA GLY A 472 29.86 0.88 -4.12
C GLY A 472 30.34 2.34 -4.04
N PRO A 473 31.08 2.87 -5.04
CA PRO A 473 31.48 4.27 -5.06
C PRO A 473 30.42 5.22 -5.62
N GLY A 474 29.24 4.74 -6.04
CA GLY A 474 28.18 5.57 -6.63
C GLY A 474 28.52 6.16 -8.01
N THR A 475 29.39 5.50 -8.78
CA THR A 475 29.85 5.95 -10.09
C THR A 475 29.33 5.11 -11.25
N GLY A 476 28.74 3.96 -10.98
CA GLY A 476 28.16 3.05 -11.96
C GLY A 476 26.84 3.55 -12.51
N THR A 477 26.47 3.04 -13.68
CA THR A 477 25.22 3.35 -14.38
C THR A 477 24.29 2.16 -14.53
N ASN A 478 24.75 0.96 -14.16
CA ASN A 478 23.97 -0.27 -14.34
C ASN A 478 23.83 -1.02 -13.01
N GLN A 479 22.70 -1.68 -12.85
CA GLN A 479 22.44 -2.64 -11.78
C GLN A 479 21.61 -3.79 -12.34
N ALA A 480 21.99 -5.03 -12.04
CA ALA A 480 21.09 -6.17 -12.15
C ALA A 480 20.71 -6.66 -10.76
N ARG A 481 19.47 -7.09 -10.62
CA ARG A 481 18.93 -7.56 -9.35
C ARG A 481 18.11 -8.82 -9.58
N GLY A 482 18.27 -9.80 -8.71
CA GLY A 482 17.49 -11.01 -8.66
C GLY A 482 16.75 -11.11 -7.32
N VAL A 483 15.46 -11.44 -7.36
CA VAL A 483 14.64 -11.63 -6.16
C VAL A 483 13.89 -12.95 -6.23
N ILE A 484 13.77 -13.63 -5.11
CA ILE A 484 12.86 -14.77 -4.92
C ILE A 484 11.98 -14.48 -3.72
N GLU A 485 10.67 -14.63 -3.88
CA GLU A 485 9.69 -14.54 -2.80
C GLU A 485 8.86 -15.83 -2.76
N ALA A 486 8.72 -16.43 -1.58
CA ALA A 486 7.91 -17.62 -1.38
C ALA A 486 7.06 -17.48 -0.11
N GLY A 487 5.83 -17.97 -0.15
CA GLY A 487 4.93 -17.85 0.99
C GLY A 487 3.59 -18.53 0.78
N PHE A 488 2.68 -18.20 1.66
CA PHE A 488 1.28 -18.63 1.56
C PHE A 488 0.33 -17.51 2.00
N MET A 489 -0.87 -17.52 1.40
CA MET A 489 -1.99 -16.65 1.73
C MET A 489 -3.17 -17.51 2.18
N PHE A 490 -3.78 -17.18 3.31
CA PHE A 490 -4.88 -17.96 3.92
C PHE A 490 -6.09 -17.10 4.22
#